data_e705858d45e5861fa47149047b735d4a
#
_entry.id   e705858d45e5861fa47149047b735d4a
#
_cell.length_a   1.000
_cell.length_b   1.000
_cell.length_c   1.000
_cell.angle_alpha   90.00
_cell.angle_beta   90.00
_cell.angle_gamma   90.00
#
_symmetry.space_group_name_H-M   'P 1'
#
loop_
_entity.id
_entity.type
_entity.pdbx_description
1 polymer ?
#
loop_
_entity_poly.entity_id
_entity_poly.type
_entity_poly.pdbx_seq_one_letter_code
_entity_poly.pdbx_strand_id
1 'polypeptide(L)'
;QQRLCFNAGATFIKDKVIKLETKHKKVVLKNFPSINYNLLSINTGSVSNTKGIKIEKLSKCFFAKPISSLVNNLSQIDQIISNKKNRISIIGGGVASYELAFSLLRRYENNLEITIFGKNILKEKNLNEKTKKNLKKISSDLGIKEYLGEVVSITETHLVLNSGEKFDSDLNLLSSGANIETWLSESNLNKDKNGFIVVNNNLLSTSDKNIFVTGDACTVEDNFRPKSGVMAVRQGQVLKENVFSKLTGMPLIKFKAQKNWLYLIGTHKNKAL
;
A
#
# COMPACT_ATOMS: atom_id res chain seq x y z
N GLN A 1 14.83 -10.12 -7.90
CA GLN A 1 15.64 -8.97 -7.45
C GLN A 1 17.11 -9.34 -7.35
N GLN A 2 17.48 -10.41 -6.65
CA GLN A 2 18.89 -10.85 -6.49
C GLN A 2 19.63 -10.97 -7.83
N ARG A 3 19.02 -11.63 -8.84
CA ARG A 3 19.60 -11.75 -10.20
C ARG A 3 19.82 -10.39 -10.87
N LEU A 4 18.90 -9.44 -10.68
CA LEU A 4 19.03 -8.09 -11.25
C LEU A 4 20.20 -7.31 -10.59
N CYS A 5 20.33 -7.42 -9.26
CA CYS A 5 21.45 -6.82 -8.55
C CYS A 5 22.78 -7.41 -9.02
N PHE A 6 22.87 -8.74 -9.12
CA PHE A 6 24.07 -9.43 -9.61
C PHE A 6 24.48 -8.93 -11.01
N ASN A 7 23.53 -8.87 -11.94
CA ASN A 7 23.80 -8.40 -13.30
C ASN A 7 24.22 -6.92 -13.36
N ALA A 8 23.85 -6.13 -12.35
CA ALA A 8 24.20 -4.72 -12.22
C ALA A 8 25.50 -4.49 -11.41
N GLY A 9 26.20 -5.54 -10.97
CA GLY A 9 27.35 -5.43 -10.09
C GLY A 9 27.02 -4.89 -8.69
N ALA A 10 25.76 -5.01 -8.26
CA ALA A 10 25.28 -4.51 -6.97
C ALA A 10 25.14 -5.64 -5.94
N THR A 11 25.45 -5.33 -4.68
CA THR A 11 25.23 -6.27 -3.57
C THR A 11 23.75 -6.31 -3.19
N PHE A 12 23.16 -7.49 -3.13
CA PHE A 12 21.80 -7.73 -2.65
C PHE A 12 21.81 -8.22 -1.21
N ILE A 13 21.26 -7.45 -0.29
CA ILE A 13 21.11 -7.83 1.12
C ILE A 13 19.63 -8.08 1.39
N LYS A 14 19.28 -9.34 1.69
CA LYS A 14 17.92 -9.73 2.05
C LYS A 14 17.72 -9.57 3.56
N ASP A 15 17.36 -8.36 3.98
CA ASP A 15 17.08 -8.04 5.39
C ASP A 15 16.02 -6.95 5.52
N LYS A 16 15.58 -6.69 6.73
CA LYS A 16 14.62 -5.64 7.07
C LYS A 16 15.35 -4.44 7.65
N VAL A 17 15.04 -3.24 7.13
CA VAL A 17 15.45 -1.99 7.75
C VAL A 17 14.62 -1.77 9.01
N ILE A 18 15.29 -1.45 10.13
CA ILE A 18 14.63 -1.19 11.42
C ILE A 18 14.81 0.25 11.90
N LYS A 19 15.79 1.01 11.36
CA LYS A 19 16.02 2.41 11.72
C LYS A 19 16.79 3.14 10.62
N LEU A 20 16.51 4.44 10.46
CA LEU A 20 17.29 5.35 9.63
C LEU A 20 17.90 6.44 10.50
N GLU A 21 19.23 6.50 10.55
CA GLU A 21 20.00 7.50 11.29
C GLU A 21 20.56 8.54 10.31
N THR A 22 19.76 9.53 9.95
CA THR A 22 20.11 10.53 8.92
C THR A 22 21.36 11.33 9.26
N LYS A 23 21.55 11.73 10.53
CA LYS A 23 22.73 12.47 11.01
C LYS A 23 24.02 11.69 10.79
N HIS A 24 23.99 10.38 10.97
CA HIS A 24 25.15 9.50 10.83
C HIS A 24 25.22 8.85 9.44
N LYS A 25 24.29 9.17 8.53
CA LYS A 25 24.15 8.56 7.21
C LYS A 25 24.17 7.03 7.27
N LYS A 26 23.37 6.45 8.16
CA LYS A 26 23.38 5.03 8.44
C LYS A 26 21.97 4.43 8.33
N VAL A 27 21.87 3.27 7.69
CA VAL A 27 20.70 2.40 7.66
C VAL A 27 20.97 1.21 8.59
N VAL A 28 20.11 1.05 9.60
CA VAL A 28 20.22 -0.06 10.56
C VAL A 28 19.36 -1.22 10.08
N LEU A 29 19.95 -2.39 9.95
CA LEU A 29 19.34 -3.64 9.53
C LEU A 29 18.99 -4.51 10.74
N LYS A 30 18.04 -5.42 10.55
CA LYS A 30 17.57 -6.31 11.62
C LYS A 30 18.60 -7.38 11.99
N ASN A 31 19.20 -8.03 10.99
CA ASN A 31 20.04 -9.21 11.17
C ASN A 31 21.47 -8.99 10.64
N PHE A 32 21.69 -8.00 9.80
CA PHE A 32 23.01 -7.66 9.24
C PHE A 32 23.58 -6.41 9.88
N PRO A 33 24.90 -6.18 9.79
CA PRO A 33 25.52 -4.92 10.19
C PRO A 33 24.87 -3.72 9.52
N SER A 34 24.88 -2.58 10.20
CA SER A 34 24.41 -1.31 9.65
C SER A 34 25.19 -0.90 8.43
N ILE A 35 24.54 -0.24 7.47
CA ILE A 35 25.14 0.22 6.22
C ILE A 35 25.27 1.73 6.25
N ASN A 36 26.46 2.24 6.01
CA ASN A 36 26.67 3.67 5.76
C ASN A 36 26.35 4.00 4.30
N TYR A 37 25.84 5.20 4.04
CA TYR A 37 25.54 5.66 2.70
C TYR A 37 26.07 7.07 2.43
N ASN A 38 26.49 7.32 1.22
CA ASN A 38 26.75 8.67 0.71
C ASN A 38 25.49 9.25 0.07
N LEU A 39 24.72 8.39 -0.62
CA LEU A 39 23.44 8.67 -1.24
C LEU A 39 22.49 7.52 -0.95
N LEU A 40 21.27 7.83 -0.56
CA LEU A 40 20.24 6.84 -0.23
C LEU A 40 19.01 7.02 -1.12
N SER A 41 18.50 5.92 -1.64
CA SER A 41 17.21 5.89 -2.33
C SER A 41 16.24 5.00 -1.56
N ILE A 42 15.09 5.56 -1.17
CA ILE A 42 14.03 4.87 -0.43
C ILE A 42 12.84 4.65 -1.37
N ASN A 43 12.52 3.39 -1.62
CA ASN A 43 11.36 2.99 -2.43
C ASN A 43 10.66 1.78 -1.80
N THR A 44 10.41 1.86 -0.51
CA THR A 44 9.82 0.77 0.29
C THR A 44 8.31 0.67 0.18
N GLY A 45 7.69 1.60 -0.54
CA GLY A 45 6.25 1.62 -0.74
C GLY A 45 5.48 2.04 0.51
N SER A 46 4.30 1.45 0.69
CA SER A 46 3.40 1.72 1.82
C SER A 46 2.91 0.44 2.47
N VAL A 47 2.49 0.54 3.72
CA VAL A 47 1.84 -0.51 4.51
C VAL A 47 0.36 -0.15 4.72
N SER A 48 -0.47 -1.13 5.07
CA SER A 48 -1.87 -0.87 5.44
C SER A 48 -1.94 -0.02 6.71
N ASN A 49 -2.86 0.94 6.73
CA ASN A 49 -3.05 1.80 7.90
C ASN A 49 -3.90 1.07 8.95
N THR A 50 -3.33 0.82 10.11
CA THR A 50 -3.99 0.17 11.26
C THR A 50 -4.41 1.16 12.35
N LYS A 51 -4.14 2.45 12.14
CA LYS A 51 -4.42 3.47 13.18
C LYS A 51 -5.90 3.50 13.55
N GLY A 52 -6.17 3.36 14.84
CA GLY A 52 -7.54 3.35 15.38
C GLY A 52 -8.24 2.00 15.30
N ILE A 53 -7.57 0.92 14.85
CA ILE A 53 -8.15 -0.42 14.80
C ILE A 53 -7.40 -1.31 15.80
N LYS A 54 -8.11 -1.83 16.80
CA LYS A 54 -7.58 -2.84 17.72
C LYS A 54 -7.69 -4.21 17.05
N ILE A 55 -6.55 -4.86 16.81
CA ILE A 55 -6.50 -6.19 16.17
C ILE A 55 -6.04 -7.19 17.21
N GLU A 56 -6.87 -8.18 17.51
CA GLU A 56 -6.52 -9.25 18.44
C GLU A 56 -5.53 -10.22 17.84
N LYS A 57 -4.66 -10.79 18.67
CA LYS A 57 -3.56 -11.68 18.22
C LYS A 57 -4.05 -12.93 17.48
N LEU A 58 -5.19 -13.47 17.89
CA LEU A 58 -5.80 -14.67 17.28
C LEU A 58 -6.72 -14.35 16.11
N SER A 59 -6.96 -13.06 15.81
CA SER A 59 -7.79 -12.68 14.69
C SER A 59 -7.16 -13.12 13.37
N LYS A 60 -7.98 -13.63 12.46
CA LYS A 60 -7.57 -13.99 11.10
C LYS A 60 -7.58 -12.74 10.23
N CYS A 61 -6.68 -11.80 10.54
CA CYS A 61 -6.56 -10.51 9.87
C CYS A 61 -5.29 -10.44 9.05
N PHE A 62 -5.43 -10.23 7.73
CA PHE A 62 -4.33 -10.12 6.77
C PHE A 62 -4.31 -8.73 6.15
N PHE A 63 -3.12 -8.27 5.79
CA PHE A 63 -2.91 -6.93 5.27
C PHE A 63 -2.75 -6.97 3.74
N ALA A 64 -3.48 -6.10 3.03
CA ALA A 64 -3.34 -5.96 1.58
C ALA A 64 -2.01 -5.32 1.18
N LYS A 65 -1.40 -4.54 2.09
CA LYS A 65 -0.10 -3.90 1.87
C LYS A 65 0.88 -4.23 2.99
N PRO A 66 2.16 -4.52 2.69
CA PRO A 66 2.70 -4.68 1.34
C PRO A 66 2.16 -5.96 0.67
N ILE A 67 2.05 -5.94 -0.65
CA ILE A 67 1.48 -7.09 -1.40
C ILE A 67 2.26 -8.39 -1.17
N SER A 68 3.56 -8.31 -0.91
CA SER A 68 4.38 -9.47 -0.56
C SER A 68 3.90 -10.16 0.72
N SER A 69 3.41 -9.41 1.70
CA SER A 69 2.83 -9.97 2.92
C SER A 69 1.55 -10.76 2.61
N LEU A 70 0.67 -10.20 1.79
CA LEU A 70 -0.55 -10.92 1.37
C LEU A 70 -0.22 -12.20 0.62
N VAL A 71 0.71 -12.13 -0.35
CA VAL A 71 1.14 -13.31 -1.14
C VAL A 71 1.75 -14.40 -0.24
N ASN A 72 2.58 -14.04 0.72
CA ASN A 72 3.18 -14.99 1.65
C ASN A 72 2.16 -15.67 2.58
N ASN A 73 1.00 -15.05 2.79
CA ASN A 73 -0.07 -15.60 3.62
C ASN A 73 -1.16 -16.34 2.81
N LEU A 74 -1.03 -16.44 1.47
CA LEU A 74 -2.07 -17.07 0.66
C LEU A 74 -2.36 -18.53 1.06
N SER A 75 -1.35 -19.33 1.38
CA SER A 75 -1.55 -20.71 1.85
C SER A 75 -2.35 -20.78 3.17
N GLN A 76 -2.13 -19.84 4.08
CA GLN A 76 -2.91 -19.75 5.30
C GLN A 76 -4.35 -19.30 5.02
N ILE A 77 -4.53 -18.36 4.11
CA ILE A 77 -5.86 -17.92 3.65
C ILE A 77 -6.59 -19.10 2.99
N ASP A 78 -5.92 -19.88 2.13
CA ASP A 78 -6.48 -21.08 1.50
C ASP A 78 -6.96 -22.12 2.53
N GLN A 79 -6.22 -22.30 3.63
CA GLN A 79 -6.63 -23.19 4.73
C GLN A 79 -7.85 -22.69 5.49
N ILE A 80 -7.99 -21.39 5.68
CA ILE A 80 -9.16 -20.78 6.36
C ILE A 80 -10.40 -20.90 5.47
N ILE A 81 -10.26 -20.65 4.18
CA ILE A 81 -11.33 -20.74 3.18
C ILE A 81 -11.44 -22.19 2.71
N SER A 82 -11.79 -23.09 3.63
CA SER A 82 -12.04 -24.49 3.30
C SER A 82 -13.55 -24.73 3.10
N ASN A 83 -13.89 -25.79 2.47
CA ASN A 83 -15.17 -26.47 2.14
C ASN A 83 -16.53 -25.95 2.66
N LYS A 84 -16.63 -24.83 3.35
CA LYS A 84 -17.88 -24.16 3.77
C LYS A 84 -17.93 -22.74 3.21
N LYS A 85 -19.12 -22.16 3.16
CA LYS A 85 -19.29 -20.75 2.83
C LYS A 85 -18.66 -19.88 3.92
N ASN A 86 -17.62 -19.11 3.57
CA ASN A 86 -16.92 -18.27 4.51
C ASN A 86 -17.34 -16.79 4.39
N ARG A 87 -17.44 -16.11 5.54
CA ARG A 87 -17.72 -14.67 5.64
C ARG A 87 -16.40 -13.92 5.63
N ILE A 88 -16.18 -13.13 4.60
CA ILE A 88 -14.95 -12.36 4.39
C ILE A 88 -15.27 -10.88 4.59
N SER A 89 -14.57 -10.24 5.49
CA SER A 89 -14.64 -8.79 5.70
C SER A 89 -13.45 -8.10 5.08
N ILE A 90 -13.70 -7.17 4.16
CA ILE A 90 -12.66 -6.30 3.58
C ILE A 90 -12.80 -4.91 4.18
N ILE A 91 -11.79 -4.50 4.96
CA ILE A 91 -11.79 -3.23 5.66
C ILE A 91 -11.08 -2.17 4.83
N GLY A 92 -11.85 -1.24 4.28
CA GLY A 92 -11.42 -0.17 3.38
C GLY A 92 -12.43 0.04 2.27
N GLY A 93 -12.85 1.27 2.02
CA GLY A 93 -13.89 1.60 1.02
C GLY A 93 -13.35 2.05 -0.35
N GLY A 94 -12.05 1.88 -0.60
CA GLY A 94 -11.40 2.29 -1.84
C GLY A 94 -11.45 1.23 -2.95
N VAL A 95 -11.00 1.60 -4.16
CA VAL A 95 -10.95 0.73 -5.34
C VAL A 95 -10.23 -0.59 -5.06
N ALA A 96 -9.12 -0.56 -4.31
CA ALA A 96 -8.35 -1.76 -3.97
C ALA A 96 -9.18 -2.84 -3.24
N SER A 97 -10.17 -2.44 -2.46
CA SER A 97 -11.07 -3.38 -1.76
C SER A 97 -11.98 -4.14 -2.73
N TYR A 98 -12.42 -3.47 -3.79
CA TYR A 98 -13.19 -4.12 -4.86
C TYR A 98 -12.33 -5.08 -5.68
N GLU A 99 -11.09 -4.69 -6.03
CA GLU A 99 -10.16 -5.57 -6.74
C GLU A 99 -9.84 -6.82 -5.92
N LEU A 100 -9.66 -6.67 -4.61
CA LEU A 100 -9.47 -7.81 -3.69
C LEU A 100 -10.72 -8.70 -3.65
N ALA A 101 -11.93 -8.11 -3.50
CA ALA A 101 -13.17 -8.85 -3.50
C ALA A 101 -13.37 -9.66 -4.79
N PHE A 102 -13.15 -9.03 -5.95
CA PHE A 102 -13.26 -9.71 -7.24
C PHE A 102 -12.21 -10.82 -7.41
N SER A 103 -10.99 -10.59 -6.93
CA SER A 103 -9.91 -11.57 -6.98
C SER A 103 -10.19 -12.78 -6.10
N LEU A 104 -10.76 -12.57 -4.91
CA LEU A 104 -11.17 -13.64 -4.00
C LEU A 104 -12.32 -14.47 -4.59
N LEU A 105 -13.38 -13.82 -5.09
CA LEU A 105 -14.50 -14.54 -5.71
C LEU A 105 -14.03 -15.37 -6.91
N ARG A 106 -13.07 -14.86 -7.68
CA ARG A 106 -12.48 -15.61 -8.78
C ARG A 106 -11.65 -16.79 -8.32
N ARG A 107 -10.86 -16.64 -7.22
CA ARG A 107 -9.98 -17.69 -6.70
C ARG A 107 -10.77 -18.83 -6.06
N TYR A 108 -11.88 -18.51 -5.36
CA TYR A 108 -12.65 -19.45 -4.55
C TYR A 108 -14.05 -19.74 -5.12
N GLU A 109 -14.25 -19.48 -6.42
CA GLU A 109 -15.43 -19.88 -7.19
C GLU A 109 -16.78 -19.51 -6.56
N ASN A 110 -16.88 -18.28 -6.06
CA ASN A 110 -18.09 -17.72 -5.44
C ASN A 110 -18.56 -18.41 -4.14
N ASN A 111 -17.73 -19.24 -3.52
CA ASN A 111 -18.06 -19.86 -2.23
C ASN A 111 -17.79 -18.92 -1.03
N LEU A 112 -17.92 -17.62 -1.25
CA LEU A 112 -17.64 -16.57 -0.27
C LEU A 112 -18.83 -15.63 -0.09
N GLU A 113 -19.02 -15.17 1.13
CA GLU A 113 -19.87 -14.04 1.45
C GLU A 113 -19.00 -12.84 1.80
N ILE A 114 -18.86 -11.90 0.88
CA ILE A 114 -17.95 -10.77 1.03
C ILE A 114 -18.70 -9.51 1.43
N THR A 115 -18.22 -8.83 2.48
CA THR A 115 -18.67 -7.50 2.88
C THR A 115 -17.50 -6.52 2.89
N ILE A 116 -17.65 -5.39 2.21
CA ILE A 116 -16.70 -4.28 2.21
C ILE A 116 -17.15 -3.26 3.27
N PHE A 117 -16.31 -2.98 4.25
CA PHE A 117 -16.54 -1.98 5.29
C PHE A 117 -15.68 -0.74 5.06
N GLY A 118 -16.26 0.45 5.13
CA GLY A 118 -15.49 1.67 5.01
C GLY A 118 -16.20 2.90 5.56
N LYS A 119 -15.45 3.83 6.17
CA LYS A 119 -15.97 5.16 6.53
C LYS A 119 -16.57 5.89 5.33
N ASN A 120 -16.04 5.60 4.16
CA ASN A 120 -16.42 6.14 2.87
C ASN A 120 -16.27 5.04 1.83
N ILE A 121 -17.25 4.93 0.95
CA ILE A 121 -17.25 3.97 -0.13
C ILE A 121 -17.06 4.70 -1.46
N LEU A 122 -16.01 4.34 -2.22
CA LEU A 122 -15.64 4.91 -3.54
C LEU A 122 -15.63 6.45 -3.58
N LYS A 123 -15.07 7.07 -2.54
CA LYS A 123 -14.94 8.55 -2.46
C LYS A 123 -13.68 9.12 -3.11
N GLU A 124 -12.93 8.33 -3.87
CA GLU A 124 -11.78 8.83 -4.62
C GLU A 124 -12.20 9.94 -5.59
N LYS A 125 -11.64 11.14 -5.38
CA LYS A 125 -11.93 12.33 -6.20
C LYS A 125 -11.59 12.16 -7.69
N ASN A 126 -10.61 11.31 -7.97
CA ASN A 126 -10.10 11.10 -9.34
C ASN A 126 -10.78 9.93 -10.07
N LEU A 127 -11.74 9.26 -9.44
CA LEU A 127 -12.53 8.22 -10.07
C LEU A 127 -13.83 8.85 -10.61
N ASN A 128 -14.05 8.73 -11.93
CA ASN A 128 -15.24 9.29 -12.54
C ASN A 128 -16.52 8.52 -12.12
N GLU A 129 -17.66 9.19 -12.16
CA GLU A 129 -18.93 8.65 -11.68
C GLU A 129 -19.40 7.42 -12.48
N LYS A 130 -19.07 7.35 -13.78
CA LYS A 130 -19.38 6.18 -14.61
C LYS A 130 -18.64 4.93 -14.10
N THR A 131 -17.36 5.07 -13.79
CA THR A 131 -16.56 3.96 -13.23
C THR A 131 -17.07 3.55 -11.84
N LYS A 132 -17.44 4.50 -10.97
CA LYS A 132 -18.04 4.20 -9.66
C LYS A 132 -19.35 3.41 -9.81
N LYS A 133 -20.24 3.85 -10.71
CA LYS A 133 -21.50 3.15 -11.00
C LYS A 133 -21.26 1.74 -11.52
N ASN A 134 -20.30 1.57 -12.44
CA ASN A 134 -19.95 0.26 -12.98
C ASN A 134 -19.38 -0.67 -11.90
N LEU A 135 -18.49 -0.18 -11.04
CA LEU A 135 -17.94 -0.97 -9.93
C LEU A 135 -19.04 -1.42 -8.97
N LYS A 136 -19.93 -0.52 -8.57
CA LYS A 136 -21.08 -0.85 -7.71
C LYS A 136 -22.02 -1.87 -8.37
N LYS A 137 -22.28 -1.71 -9.65
CA LYS A 137 -23.11 -2.67 -10.39
C LYS A 137 -22.47 -4.06 -10.39
N ILE A 138 -21.20 -4.17 -10.79
CA ILE A 138 -20.48 -5.46 -10.79
C ILE A 138 -20.43 -6.06 -9.37
N SER A 139 -20.17 -5.24 -8.36
CA SER A 139 -20.15 -5.65 -6.95
C SER A 139 -21.51 -6.24 -6.54
N SER A 140 -22.60 -5.54 -6.83
CA SER A 140 -23.96 -5.99 -6.54
C SER A 140 -24.34 -7.26 -7.30
N ASP A 141 -24.03 -7.33 -8.60
CA ASP A 141 -24.29 -8.51 -9.45
C ASP A 141 -23.55 -9.76 -8.95
N LEU A 142 -22.43 -9.58 -8.25
CA LEU A 142 -21.63 -10.64 -7.61
C LEU A 142 -22.00 -10.90 -6.14
N GLY A 143 -23.02 -10.25 -5.61
CA GLY A 143 -23.49 -10.42 -4.24
C GLY A 143 -22.53 -9.85 -3.16
N ILE A 144 -21.60 -8.96 -3.52
CA ILE A 144 -20.72 -8.28 -2.57
C ILE A 144 -21.54 -7.23 -1.83
N LYS A 145 -21.55 -7.28 -0.52
CA LYS A 145 -22.22 -6.31 0.34
C LYS A 145 -21.29 -5.11 0.63
N GLU A 146 -21.86 -3.92 0.73
CA GLU A 146 -21.16 -2.70 1.14
C GLU A 146 -21.77 -2.20 2.45
N TYR A 147 -20.92 -1.89 3.44
CA TYR A 147 -21.36 -1.34 4.70
C TYR A 147 -20.60 -0.05 5.04
N LEU A 148 -21.36 1.04 5.24
CA LEU A 148 -20.80 2.34 5.60
C LEU A 148 -20.58 2.38 7.13
N GLY A 149 -19.35 2.20 7.57
CA GLY A 149 -18.99 2.21 8.97
C GLY A 149 -17.48 2.17 9.18
N GLU A 150 -17.06 2.64 10.35
CA GLU A 150 -15.64 2.58 10.76
C GLU A 150 -15.41 1.37 11.63
N VAL A 151 -14.56 0.45 11.16
CA VAL A 151 -14.11 -0.68 11.98
C VAL A 151 -13.10 -0.18 13.01
N VAL A 152 -13.36 -0.45 14.28
CA VAL A 152 -12.51 -0.07 15.42
C VAL A 152 -11.88 -1.27 16.12
N SER A 153 -12.42 -2.47 15.93
CA SER A 153 -11.83 -3.69 16.50
C SER A 153 -12.05 -4.89 15.59
N ILE A 154 -11.08 -5.80 15.58
CA ILE A 154 -11.12 -7.09 14.88
C ILE A 154 -10.73 -8.15 15.89
N THR A 155 -11.66 -9.05 16.18
CA THR A 155 -11.48 -10.18 17.10
C THR A 155 -11.29 -11.48 16.34
N GLU A 156 -11.23 -12.60 17.02
CA GLU A 156 -11.12 -13.92 16.38
C GLU A 156 -12.35 -14.26 15.51
N THR A 157 -13.54 -13.85 15.91
CA THR A 157 -14.82 -14.28 15.30
C THR A 157 -15.63 -13.17 14.66
N HIS A 158 -15.35 -11.91 15.01
CA HIS A 158 -16.14 -10.77 14.54
C HIS A 158 -15.33 -9.48 14.47
N LEU A 159 -15.79 -8.52 13.70
CA LEU A 159 -15.34 -7.14 13.73
C LEU A 159 -16.38 -6.26 14.45
N VAL A 160 -15.93 -5.13 14.98
CA VAL A 160 -16.77 -4.15 15.69
C VAL A 160 -16.62 -2.79 15.03
N LEU A 161 -17.73 -2.14 14.76
CA LEU A 161 -17.78 -0.76 14.26
C LEU A 161 -17.74 0.24 15.42
N ASN A 162 -17.43 1.49 15.09
CA ASN A 162 -17.48 2.60 16.06
C ASN A 162 -18.91 2.87 16.59
N SER A 163 -19.95 2.41 15.89
CA SER A 163 -21.34 2.42 16.36
C SER A 163 -21.64 1.38 17.45
N GLY A 164 -20.71 0.43 17.67
CA GLY A 164 -20.90 -0.73 18.56
C GLY A 164 -21.47 -1.96 17.86
N GLU A 165 -21.89 -1.85 16.60
CA GLU A 165 -22.39 -2.98 15.82
C GLU A 165 -21.29 -4.02 15.59
N LYS A 166 -21.70 -5.31 15.65
CA LYS A 166 -20.80 -6.46 15.48
C LYS A 166 -21.18 -7.24 14.23
N PHE A 167 -20.19 -7.65 13.48
CA PHE A 167 -20.34 -8.47 12.27
C PHE A 167 -19.44 -9.68 12.36
N ASP A 168 -20.02 -10.85 12.28
CA ASP A 168 -19.25 -12.08 12.23
C ASP A 168 -18.35 -12.13 11.00
N SER A 169 -17.14 -12.59 11.16
CA SER A 169 -16.15 -12.69 10.11
C SER A 169 -15.22 -13.88 10.32
N ASP A 170 -15.08 -14.69 9.30
CA ASP A 170 -14.21 -15.86 9.35
C ASP A 170 -12.78 -15.47 8.89
N LEU A 171 -12.65 -14.38 8.10
CA LEU A 171 -11.38 -13.82 7.64
C LEU A 171 -11.51 -12.31 7.36
N ASN A 172 -10.52 -11.56 7.76
CA ASN A 172 -10.47 -10.11 7.58
C ASN A 172 -9.30 -9.70 6.69
N LEU A 173 -9.55 -8.85 5.68
CA LEU A 173 -8.53 -8.26 4.83
C LEU A 173 -8.48 -6.75 5.03
N LEU A 174 -7.36 -6.25 5.55
CA LEU A 174 -7.17 -4.83 5.78
C LEU A 174 -6.61 -4.14 4.54
N SER A 175 -7.50 -3.44 3.81
CA SER A 175 -7.22 -2.61 2.63
C SER A 175 -7.42 -1.12 2.93
N SER A 176 -7.40 -0.75 4.21
CA SER A 176 -7.59 0.62 4.68
C SER A 176 -6.36 1.45 4.41
N GLY A 177 -6.52 2.56 3.69
CA GLY A 177 -5.51 3.61 3.50
C GLY A 177 -4.07 3.14 3.33
N ALA A 178 -3.17 4.09 3.18
CA ALA A 178 -1.74 3.81 3.12
C ALA A 178 -1.02 4.51 4.28
N ASN A 179 0.00 3.87 4.82
CA ASN A 179 0.95 4.45 5.78
C ASN A 179 2.37 4.06 5.38
N ILE A 180 3.38 4.68 5.95
CA ILE A 180 4.77 4.27 5.76
C ILE A 180 5.20 3.33 6.89
N GLU A 181 6.26 2.56 6.65
CA GLU A 181 6.88 1.68 7.65
C GLU A 181 7.30 2.47 8.90
N THR A 182 7.21 1.86 10.09
CA THR A 182 7.51 2.49 11.38
C THR A 182 8.91 3.12 11.42
N TRP A 183 9.94 2.39 10.97
CA TRP A 183 11.31 2.89 10.94
C TRP A 183 11.48 4.19 10.12
N LEU A 184 10.66 4.36 9.08
CA LEU A 184 10.65 5.55 8.24
C LEU A 184 9.80 6.66 8.88
N SER A 185 8.69 6.31 9.53
CA SER A 185 7.85 7.26 10.26
C SER A 185 8.57 7.87 11.48
N GLU A 186 9.46 7.12 12.11
CA GLU A 186 10.28 7.57 13.25
C GLU A 186 11.55 8.31 12.83
N SER A 187 11.87 8.34 11.54
CA SER A 187 13.04 9.09 11.05
C SER A 187 12.84 10.60 11.19
N ASN A 188 13.96 11.35 11.18
CA ASN A 188 13.96 12.83 11.23
C ASN A 188 13.66 13.48 9.86
N LEU A 189 13.18 12.72 8.87
CA LEU A 189 12.78 13.28 7.59
C LEU A 189 11.45 14.04 7.72
N ASN A 190 11.31 15.14 6.98
CA ASN A 190 10.06 15.90 6.94
C ASN A 190 8.93 15.06 6.38
N LYS A 191 7.76 15.18 7.01
CA LYS A 191 6.54 14.43 6.66
C LYS A 191 5.38 15.35 6.41
N ASP A 192 4.48 14.95 5.54
CA ASP A 192 3.20 15.62 5.36
C ASP A 192 2.22 15.27 6.51
N LYS A 193 1.04 15.89 6.51
CA LYS A 193 -0.01 15.64 7.51
C LYS A 193 -0.50 14.20 7.58
N ASN A 194 -0.23 13.39 6.56
CA ASN A 194 -0.60 11.98 6.49
C ASN A 194 0.58 11.05 6.85
N GLY A 195 1.75 11.62 7.20
CA GLY A 195 2.93 10.88 7.62
C GLY A 195 3.89 10.47 6.49
N PHE A 196 3.62 10.80 5.23
CA PHE A 196 4.51 10.48 4.11
C PHE A 196 5.67 11.44 4.02
N ILE A 197 6.83 10.95 3.59
CA ILE A 197 8.03 11.77 3.46
C ILE A 197 7.84 12.85 2.39
N VAL A 198 8.11 14.10 2.73
CA VAL A 198 8.02 15.21 1.79
C VAL A 198 9.29 15.28 0.95
N VAL A 199 9.11 15.25 -0.36
CA VAL A 199 10.19 15.42 -1.36
C VAL A 199 9.91 16.62 -2.26
N ASN A 200 10.97 17.25 -2.74
CA ASN A 200 10.86 18.29 -3.75
C ASN A 200 10.59 17.70 -5.16
N ASN A 201 10.46 18.54 -6.16
CA ASN A 201 10.22 18.09 -7.53
C ASN A 201 11.37 17.28 -8.17
N ASN A 202 12.54 17.24 -7.55
CA ASN A 202 13.65 16.39 -7.99
C ASN A 202 13.66 15.04 -7.25
N LEU A 203 12.61 14.74 -6.45
CA LEU A 203 12.45 13.55 -5.63
C LEU A 203 13.45 13.44 -4.47
N LEU A 204 14.14 14.52 -4.12
CA LEU A 204 14.98 14.63 -2.94
C LEU A 204 14.14 15.00 -1.71
N SER A 205 14.45 14.41 -0.57
CA SER A 205 13.87 14.82 0.72
C SER A 205 14.10 16.30 0.97
N THR A 206 13.06 17.00 1.46
CA THR A 206 13.16 18.43 1.79
C THR A 206 14.03 18.69 3.03
N SER A 207 14.31 17.66 3.83
CA SER A 207 15.14 17.74 5.04
C SER A 207 16.54 17.13 4.88
N ASP A 208 16.78 16.33 3.82
CA ASP A 208 18.11 15.76 3.55
C ASP A 208 18.33 15.60 2.04
N LYS A 209 19.26 16.41 1.52
CA LYS A 209 19.61 16.44 0.09
C LYS A 209 20.42 15.23 -0.44
N ASN A 210 20.73 14.27 0.43
CA ASN A 210 21.36 13.00 0.04
C ASN A 210 20.37 11.83 0.06
N ILE A 211 19.09 12.09 0.31
CA ILE A 211 18.06 11.04 0.36
C ILE A 211 17.00 11.31 -0.71
N PHE A 212 16.89 10.41 -1.66
CA PHE A 212 15.77 10.32 -2.59
C PHE A 212 14.67 9.44 -1.97
N VAL A 213 13.40 9.85 -2.13
CA VAL A 213 12.27 9.00 -1.76
C VAL A 213 11.25 8.98 -2.89
N THR A 214 10.80 7.78 -3.28
CA THR A 214 9.89 7.59 -4.42
C THR A 214 8.77 6.61 -4.10
N GLY A 215 7.78 6.54 -4.98
CA GLY A 215 6.63 5.65 -4.85
C GLY A 215 5.69 6.06 -3.72
N ASP A 216 5.02 5.07 -3.15
CA ASP A 216 4.00 5.32 -2.12
C ASP A 216 4.57 5.89 -0.80
N ALA A 217 5.89 5.80 -0.58
CA ALA A 217 6.53 6.30 0.63
C ALA A 217 6.62 7.83 0.71
N CYS A 218 6.50 8.55 -0.42
CA CYS A 218 6.68 10.00 -0.45
C CYS A 218 5.45 10.78 -0.93
N THR A 219 5.44 12.07 -0.59
CA THR A 219 4.57 13.09 -1.19
C THR A 219 5.45 14.15 -1.80
N VAL A 220 5.21 14.47 -3.09
CA VAL A 220 5.90 15.58 -3.77
C VAL A 220 5.30 16.89 -3.29
N GLU A 221 6.15 17.82 -2.83
CA GLU A 221 5.78 19.15 -2.35
C GLU A 221 4.94 19.89 -3.39
N ASP A 222 3.91 20.62 -2.94
CA ASP A 222 2.96 21.38 -3.77
C ASP A 222 2.27 20.57 -4.88
N ASN A 223 2.40 19.25 -4.86
CA ASN A 223 1.92 18.38 -5.91
C ASN A 223 1.32 17.08 -5.37
N PHE A 224 0.34 17.21 -4.47
CA PHE A 224 -0.33 16.04 -3.91
C PHE A 224 -0.95 15.16 -5.00
N ARG A 225 -0.63 13.88 -4.97
CA ARG A 225 -1.14 12.88 -5.89
C ARG A 225 -1.53 11.59 -5.13
N PRO A 226 -2.53 10.86 -5.63
CA PRO A 226 -2.85 9.54 -5.09
C PRO A 226 -1.66 8.59 -5.19
N LYS A 227 -1.52 7.73 -4.20
CA LYS A 227 -0.51 6.67 -4.21
C LYS A 227 -0.90 5.61 -5.23
N SER A 228 -0.03 5.34 -6.21
CA SER A 228 -0.30 4.34 -7.26
C SER A 228 0.98 3.80 -7.88
N GLY A 229 0.93 2.56 -8.37
CA GLY A 229 2.05 1.93 -9.06
C GLY A 229 2.51 2.71 -10.31
N VAL A 230 1.56 3.32 -11.03
CA VAL A 230 1.87 4.16 -12.21
C VAL A 230 2.75 5.35 -11.82
N MET A 231 2.47 6.00 -10.69
CA MET A 231 3.30 7.09 -10.18
C MET A 231 4.69 6.60 -9.79
N ALA A 232 4.78 5.47 -9.09
CA ALA A 232 6.05 4.89 -8.69
C ALA A 232 6.94 4.58 -9.90
N VAL A 233 6.38 3.97 -10.97
CA VAL A 233 7.11 3.67 -12.22
C VAL A 233 7.62 4.96 -12.88
N ARG A 234 6.81 6.01 -12.96
CA ARG A 234 7.21 7.29 -13.56
C ARG A 234 8.25 8.04 -12.73
N GLN A 235 8.13 8.00 -11.42
CA GLN A 235 9.16 8.54 -10.53
C GLN A 235 10.49 7.78 -10.68
N GLY A 236 10.44 6.47 -10.94
CA GLY A 236 11.63 5.65 -11.16
C GLY A 236 12.50 6.12 -12.31
N GLN A 237 11.92 6.62 -13.41
CA GLN A 237 12.67 7.18 -14.52
C GLN A 237 13.43 8.46 -14.09
N VAL A 238 12.74 9.39 -13.43
CA VAL A 238 13.37 10.61 -12.92
C VAL A 238 14.40 10.31 -11.84
N LEU A 239 14.12 9.34 -10.96
CA LEU A 239 15.07 8.91 -9.93
C LEU A 239 16.39 8.41 -10.55
N LYS A 240 16.31 7.56 -11.58
CA LYS A 240 17.49 7.04 -12.29
C LYS A 240 18.40 8.17 -12.77
N GLU A 241 17.83 9.14 -13.50
CA GLU A 241 18.57 10.28 -14.02
C GLU A 241 19.13 11.15 -12.88
N ASN A 242 18.34 11.41 -11.84
CA ASN A 242 18.74 12.27 -10.73
C ASN A 242 19.81 11.64 -9.83
N VAL A 243 19.79 10.31 -9.64
CA VAL A 243 20.87 9.61 -8.94
C VAL A 243 22.18 9.74 -9.73
N PHE A 244 22.16 9.52 -11.03
CA PHE A 244 23.33 9.72 -11.90
C PHE A 244 23.84 11.16 -11.87
N SER A 245 22.94 12.14 -12.07
CA SER A 245 23.28 13.57 -12.01
C SER A 245 23.88 13.96 -10.67
N LYS A 246 23.35 13.43 -9.58
CA LYS A 246 23.87 13.70 -8.21
C LYS A 246 25.29 13.18 -8.01
N LEU A 247 25.61 12.01 -8.59
CA LEU A 247 26.94 11.40 -8.49
C LEU A 247 27.97 12.08 -9.39
N THR A 248 27.55 12.66 -10.52
CA THR A 248 28.41 13.30 -11.52
C THR A 248 28.45 14.82 -11.42
N GLY A 249 27.70 15.42 -10.47
CA GLY A 249 27.63 16.88 -10.34
C GLY A 249 26.77 17.58 -11.40
N MET A 250 25.97 16.83 -12.17
CA MET A 250 25.09 17.37 -13.20
C MET A 250 23.79 17.95 -12.60
N PRO A 251 23.09 18.86 -13.33
CA PRO A 251 21.80 19.39 -12.92
C PRO A 251 20.73 18.30 -12.78
N LEU A 252 19.88 18.40 -11.74
CA LEU A 252 18.79 17.49 -11.52
C LEU A 252 17.57 17.87 -12.38
N ILE A 253 16.87 16.87 -12.90
CA ILE A 253 15.63 17.04 -13.64
C ILE A 253 14.42 17.02 -12.70
N LYS A 254 13.35 17.74 -13.07
CA LYS A 254 12.12 17.82 -12.28
C LYS A 254 11.13 16.73 -12.68
N PHE A 255 10.58 16.06 -11.70
CA PHE A 255 9.43 15.19 -11.89
C PHE A 255 8.19 16.03 -12.23
N LYS A 256 7.57 15.75 -13.37
CA LYS A 256 6.32 16.36 -13.81
C LYS A 256 5.22 15.32 -13.73
N ALA A 257 4.33 15.44 -12.72
CA ALA A 257 3.18 14.57 -12.60
C ALA A 257 2.17 14.80 -13.73
N GLN A 258 1.54 13.73 -14.19
CA GLN A 258 0.47 13.84 -15.19
C GLN A 258 -0.75 14.58 -14.62
N LYS A 259 -1.47 15.27 -15.50
CA LYS A 259 -2.78 15.88 -15.18
C LYS A 259 -3.89 14.82 -15.13
N ASN A 260 -3.86 13.87 -16.05
CA ASN A 260 -4.86 12.80 -16.17
C ASN A 260 -4.30 11.45 -15.73
N TRP A 261 -5.15 10.61 -15.14
CA TRP A 261 -4.80 9.33 -14.57
C TRP A 261 -5.50 8.22 -15.33
N LEU A 262 -4.74 7.20 -15.68
CA LEU A 262 -5.32 5.94 -16.10
C LEU A 262 -5.46 5.04 -14.86
N TYR A 263 -6.67 4.67 -14.52
CA TYR A 263 -6.96 3.57 -13.61
C TYR A 263 -7.29 2.34 -14.45
N LEU A 264 -6.55 1.26 -14.24
CA LEU A 264 -6.91 -0.06 -14.73
C LEU A 264 -7.37 -0.87 -13.51
N ILE A 265 -8.66 -1.02 -13.38
CA ILE A 265 -9.27 -1.69 -12.23
C ILE A 265 -9.61 -3.11 -12.66
N GLY A 266 -8.92 -4.09 -12.10
CA GLY A 266 -9.21 -5.50 -12.35
C GLY A 266 -10.59 -5.86 -11.83
N THR A 267 -11.40 -6.50 -12.68
CA THR A 267 -12.73 -6.98 -12.31
C THR A 267 -12.80 -8.50 -12.40
N HIS A 268 -13.95 -9.08 -12.04
CA HIS A 268 -14.20 -10.50 -12.18
C HIS A 268 -14.11 -10.94 -13.65
N LYS A 269 -13.74 -12.20 -13.93
CA LYS A 269 -13.64 -12.83 -15.27
C LYS A 269 -12.58 -12.22 -16.22
N ASN A 270 -11.40 -11.85 -15.69
CA ASN A 270 -10.27 -11.32 -16.50
C ASN A 270 -10.62 -10.03 -17.29
N LYS A 271 -11.58 -9.26 -16.83
CA LYS A 271 -11.92 -7.96 -17.40
C LYS A 271 -11.34 -6.84 -16.54
N ALA A 272 -11.19 -5.65 -17.13
CA ALA A 272 -10.83 -4.42 -16.44
C ALA A 272 -11.78 -3.28 -16.83
N LEU A 273 -11.91 -2.32 -15.92
CA LEU A 273 -12.59 -1.04 -16.14
C LEU A 273 -11.55 0.07 -16.33
#